data_24e1237ea4b12908dd7b0d400a3778d7
#
_entry.id   24e1237ea4b12908dd7b0d400a3778d7
#
_cell.length_a   1.000
_cell.length_b   1.000
_cell.length_c   1.000
_cell.angle_alpha   90.00
_cell.angle_beta   90.00
_cell.angle_gamma   90.00
#
_symmetry.space_group_name_H-M   'P 1'
#
loop_
_entity.id
_entity.type
_entity.pdbx_description
1 polymer ?
#
loop_
_entity_poly.entity_id
_entity_poly.type
_entity_poly.pdbx_seq_one_letter_code
_entity_poly.pdbx_strand_id
1 'polypeptide(L)'
;MKLFILIFLSLSFHISDNEIPPTNAKIIEYINSVKGKKVDRGECWDLANGALTYAHAKWESPYGFGKPINYKTEKIIPGDIILIQNVTMESKSENSITRWKMVEHTAILFELKETNKVMVAEQNVNGVRKVQINEWNLDDVKSGTLQFFRPQAN
;
A
#
# COMPACT_ATOMS: atom_id res chain seq x y z
N MET A 1 -17.58 -39.61 -47.58
CA MET A 1 -18.04 -38.74 -46.49
C MET A 1 -16.84 -38.51 -45.58
N LYS A 2 -16.15 -37.36 -45.70
CA LYS A 2 -14.95 -37.03 -44.88
C LYS A 2 -15.40 -36.23 -43.68
N LEU A 3 -15.17 -36.77 -42.47
CA LEU A 3 -15.49 -36.14 -41.20
C LEU A 3 -14.34 -35.18 -40.86
N PHE A 4 -14.62 -33.85 -40.85
CA PHE A 4 -13.71 -32.83 -40.34
C PHE A 4 -13.92 -32.69 -38.84
N ILE A 5 -12.93 -33.10 -38.04
CA ILE A 5 -12.90 -32.85 -36.59
C ILE A 5 -12.30 -31.47 -36.39
N LEU A 6 -13.13 -30.49 -35.99
CA LEU A 6 -12.68 -29.17 -35.51
C LEU A 6 -12.16 -29.34 -34.08
N ILE A 7 -10.85 -29.22 -33.89
CA ILE A 7 -10.24 -29.15 -32.57
C ILE A 7 -10.34 -27.70 -32.10
N PHE A 8 -11.24 -27.40 -31.14
CA PHE A 8 -11.27 -26.13 -30.44
C PHE A 8 -10.11 -26.09 -29.41
N LEU A 9 -9.07 -25.33 -29.73
CA LEU A 9 -7.99 -25.06 -28.82
C LEU A 9 -8.47 -23.95 -27.84
N SER A 10 -8.92 -24.35 -26.65
CA SER A 10 -9.28 -23.39 -25.57
C SER A 10 -7.98 -22.80 -25.00
N LEU A 11 -7.70 -21.55 -25.34
CA LEU A 11 -6.64 -20.77 -24.70
C LEU A 11 -7.10 -20.42 -23.26
N SER A 12 -6.65 -21.20 -22.28
CA SER A 12 -6.82 -20.86 -20.88
C SER A 12 -5.84 -19.72 -20.54
N PHE A 13 -6.35 -18.50 -20.41
CA PHE A 13 -5.61 -17.40 -19.81
C PHE A 13 -5.36 -17.72 -18.33
N HIS A 14 -4.18 -18.19 -17.99
CA HIS A 14 -3.73 -18.22 -16.61
C HIS A 14 -3.36 -16.78 -16.21
N ILE A 15 -4.26 -16.10 -15.48
CA ILE A 15 -3.92 -14.86 -14.79
C ILE A 15 -2.97 -15.28 -13.67
N SER A 16 -1.71 -14.83 -13.75
CA SER A 16 -0.72 -15.05 -12.70
C SER A 16 -1.18 -14.29 -11.46
N ASP A 17 -1.36 -14.99 -10.33
CA ASP A 17 -1.75 -14.42 -9.02
C ASP A 17 -0.72 -13.40 -8.44
N ASN A 18 0.34 -13.11 -9.18
CA ASN A 18 1.43 -12.23 -8.78
C ASN A 18 1.46 -10.88 -9.52
N GLU A 19 0.53 -10.61 -10.41
CA GLU A 19 0.54 -9.36 -11.17
C GLU A 19 -0.04 -8.21 -10.33
N ILE A 20 0.75 -7.13 -10.18
CA ILE A 20 0.30 -5.90 -9.51
C ILE A 20 -0.74 -5.22 -10.41
N PRO A 21 -1.95 -4.90 -9.92
CA PRO A 21 -2.95 -4.20 -10.72
C PRO A 21 -2.40 -2.90 -11.33
N PRO A 22 -2.80 -2.51 -12.55
CA PRO A 22 -2.28 -1.32 -13.23
C PRO A 22 -2.37 -0.03 -12.38
N THR A 23 -3.45 0.14 -11.61
CA THR A 23 -3.62 1.29 -10.70
C THR A 23 -2.56 1.28 -9.61
N ASN A 24 -2.32 0.13 -8.97
CA ASN A 24 -1.27 -0.02 -7.95
C ASN A 24 0.13 0.20 -8.55
N ALA A 25 0.39 -0.30 -9.76
CA ALA A 25 1.67 -0.09 -10.45
C ALA A 25 1.95 1.40 -10.69
N LYS A 26 0.96 2.19 -11.12
CA LYS A 26 1.06 3.64 -11.28
C LYS A 26 1.32 4.36 -9.96
N ILE A 27 0.73 3.90 -8.86
CA ILE A 27 1.01 4.45 -7.52
C ILE A 27 2.48 4.25 -7.17
N ILE A 28 3.04 3.06 -7.41
CA ILE A 28 4.47 2.78 -7.16
C ILE A 28 5.36 3.62 -8.08
N GLU A 29 4.99 3.79 -9.35
CA GLU A 29 5.69 4.69 -10.29
C GLU A 29 5.74 6.12 -9.74
N TYR A 30 4.60 6.65 -9.27
CA TYR A 30 4.53 7.97 -8.66
C TYR A 30 5.47 8.08 -7.45
N ILE A 31 5.42 7.12 -6.51
CA ILE A 31 6.30 7.11 -5.33
C ILE A 31 7.76 7.16 -5.73
N ASN A 32 8.19 6.37 -6.73
CA ASN A 32 9.56 6.38 -7.23
C ASN A 32 9.97 7.76 -7.79
N SER A 33 9.04 8.48 -8.41
CA SER A 33 9.29 9.81 -8.97
C SER A 33 9.45 10.91 -7.91
N VAL A 34 8.84 10.74 -6.72
CA VAL A 34 8.82 11.73 -5.63
C VAL A 34 9.64 11.36 -4.40
N LYS A 35 10.25 10.18 -4.38
CA LYS A 35 11.11 9.72 -3.28
C LYS A 35 12.18 10.76 -2.94
N GLY A 36 12.31 11.10 -1.65
CA GLY A 36 13.22 12.12 -1.16
C GLY A 36 12.79 13.57 -1.40
N LYS A 37 11.67 13.79 -2.11
CA LYS A 37 11.12 15.12 -2.37
C LYS A 37 9.94 15.40 -1.44
N LYS A 38 9.60 16.67 -1.29
CA LYS A 38 8.38 17.12 -0.62
C LYS A 38 7.24 17.14 -1.64
N VAL A 39 6.14 16.48 -1.31
CA VAL A 39 4.90 16.51 -2.10
C VAL A 39 3.95 17.52 -1.45
N ASP A 40 3.52 18.50 -2.22
CA ASP A 40 2.60 19.57 -1.83
C ASP A 40 3.03 20.25 -0.50
N ARG A 41 2.18 20.32 0.50
CA ARG A 41 2.46 20.93 1.83
C ARG A 41 3.43 20.09 2.66
N GLY A 42 3.59 18.81 2.33
CA GLY A 42 4.43 17.88 3.04
C GLY A 42 3.71 17.10 4.13
N GLU A 43 2.37 17.04 4.09
CA GLU A 43 1.57 16.22 4.99
C GLU A 43 1.47 14.77 4.48
N CYS A 44 1.18 13.83 5.37
CA CYS A 44 1.05 12.42 5.00
C CYS A 44 -0.06 12.18 3.96
N TRP A 45 -1.16 12.90 4.09
CA TRP A 45 -2.27 12.90 3.17
C TRP A 45 -1.87 13.36 1.75
N ASP A 46 -1.02 14.38 1.64
CA ASP A 46 -0.61 14.95 0.34
C ASP A 46 0.05 13.91 -0.54
N LEU A 47 0.83 12.99 0.06
CA LEU A 47 1.46 11.88 -0.66
C LEU A 47 0.42 10.91 -1.22
N ALA A 48 -0.55 10.49 -0.41
CA ALA A 48 -1.60 9.57 -0.84
C ALA A 48 -2.49 10.21 -1.91
N ASN A 49 -2.88 11.48 -1.72
CA ASN A 49 -3.66 12.24 -2.69
C ASN A 49 -2.92 12.36 -4.04
N GLY A 50 -1.63 12.72 -4.02
CA GLY A 50 -0.82 12.80 -5.23
C GLY A 50 -0.72 11.47 -5.97
N ALA A 51 -0.50 10.37 -5.24
CA ALA A 51 -0.40 9.04 -5.81
C ALA A 51 -1.73 8.55 -6.44
N LEU A 52 -2.84 8.73 -5.74
CA LEU A 52 -4.18 8.36 -6.23
C LEU A 52 -4.59 9.18 -7.45
N THR A 53 -4.29 10.49 -7.44
CA THR A 53 -4.55 11.40 -8.57
C THR A 53 -3.72 10.99 -9.80
N TYR A 54 -2.42 10.75 -9.61
CA TYR A 54 -1.53 10.29 -10.69
C TYR A 54 -1.99 8.96 -11.31
N ALA A 55 -2.44 8.04 -10.47
CA ALA A 55 -2.94 6.74 -10.91
C ALA A 55 -4.34 6.78 -11.54
N HIS A 56 -5.01 7.94 -11.56
CA HIS A 56 -6.43 8.08 -11.94
C HIS A 56 -7.32 7.10 -11.15
N ALA A 57 -7.01 6.89 -9.88
CA ALA A 57 -7.78 6.01 -9.03
C ALA A 57 -9.10 6.66 -8.60
N LYS A 58 -10.15 5.86 -8.48
CA LYS A 58 -11.39 6.27 -7.84
C LYS A 58 -11.17 6.33 -6.33
N TRP A 59 -11.42 7.49 -5.71
CA TRP A 59 -11.33 7.66 -4.27
C TRP A 59 -12.32 8.72 -3.78
N GLU A 60 -12.70 8.62 -2.50
CA GLU A 60 -13.65 9.53 -1.87
C GLU A 60 -13.02 10.09 -0.58
N SER A 61 -12.95 11.41 -0.49
CA SER A 61 -12.50 12.08 0.73
C SER A 61 -13.51 11.88 1.88
N PRO A 62 -13.08 11.74 3.14
CA PRO A 62 -11.69 11.83 3.61
C PRO A 62 -10.92 10.51 3.65
N TYR A 63 -11.54 9.32 3.60
CA TYR A 63 -10.85 8.05 3.85
C TYR A 63 -11.28 6.89 2.93
N GLY A 64 -11.94 7.19 1.84
CA GLY A 64 -12.37 6.20 0.85
C GLY A 64 -11.30 5.95 -0.21
N PHE A 65 -10.20 5.23 0.14
CA PHE A 65 -9.05 5.03 -0.76
C PHE A 65 -9.22 3.85 -1.72
N GLY A 66 -10.41 3.28 -1.80
CA GLY A 66 -10.72 2.12 -2.63
C GLY A 66 -11.33 0.96 -1.83
N LYS A 67 -11.12 -0.28 -2.28
CA LYS A 67 -11.65 -1.48 -1.61
C LYS A 67 -10.89 -1.74 -0.31
N PRO A 68 -11.55 -1.81 0.88
CA PRO A 68 -10.90 -2.23 2.11
C PRO A 68 -10.35 -3.66 1.99
N ILE A 69 -9.16 -3.88 2.55
CA ILE A 69 -8.46 -5.17 2.58
C ILE A 69 -8.20 -5.56 4.03
N ASN A 70 -8.63 -6.73 4.42
CA ASN A 70 -8.26 -7.30 5.71
C ASN A 70 -6.85 -7.91 5.60
N TYR A 71 -5.83 -7.17 5.98
CA TYR A 71 -4.43 -7.59 5.84
C TYR A 71 -4.04 -8.84 6.65
N LYS A 72 -4.90 -9.27 7.57
CA LYS A 72 -4.69 -10.53 8.34
C LYS A 72 -5.16 -11.77 7.60
N THR A 73 -6.05 -11.62 6.63
CA THR A 73 -6.71 -12.74 5.92
C THR A 73 -6.65 -12.59 4.39
N GLU A 74 -6.38 -11.40 3.89
CA GLU A 74 -6.28 -11.10 2.47
C GLU A 74 -4.85 -10.65 2.11
N LYS A 75 -4.43 -10.91 0.88
CA LYS A 75 -3.12 -10.50 0.36
C LYS A 75 -3.07 -8.98 0.16
N ILE A 76 -2.17 -8.31 0.87
CA ILE A 76 -1.77 -6.94 0.60
C ILE A 76 -0.72 -6.92 -0.52
N ILE A 77 -0.70 -5.86 -1.30
CA ILE A 77 0.22 -5.72 -2.43
C ILE A 77 0.79 -4.30 -2.51
N PRO A 78 1.95 -4.09 -3.15
CA PRO A 78 2.49 -2.76 -3.38
C PRO A 78 1.46 -1.83 -4.03
N GLY A 79 1.40 -0.57 -3.58
CA GLY A 79 0.43 0.43 -4.00
C GLY A 79 -0.88 0.43 -3.19
N ASP A 80 -1.10 -0.49 -2.24
CA ASP A 80 -2.21 -0.40 -1.29
C ASP A 80 -1.99 0.80 -0.35
N ILE A 81 -3.05 1.56 -0.08
CA ILE A 81 -3.01 2.71 0.83
C ILE A 81 -3.25 2.22 2.25
N ILE A 82 -2.52 2.78 3.21
CA ILE A 82 -2.61 2.42 4.63
C ILE A 82 -3.14 3.59 5.41
N LEU A 83 -4.28 3.43 6.08
CA LEU A 83 -4.83 4.36 7.05
C LEU A 83 -4.50 3.89 8.46
N ILE A 84 -3.95 4.79 9.26
CA ILE A 84 -3.52 4.57 10.63
C ILE A 84 -4.32 5.48 11.55
N GLN A 85 -4.99 4.90 12.57
CA GLN A 85 -5.76 5.66 13.55
C GLN A 85 -5.48 5.14 14.95
N ASN A 86 -4.89 6.00 15.81
CA ASN A 86 -4.54 5.70 17.20
C ASN A 86 -3.68 4.45 17.38
N VAL A 87 -2.82 4.14 16.40
CA VAL A 87 -1.96 2.95 16.41
C VAL A 87 -0.82 3.15 17.38
N THR A 88 -0.61 2.16 18.25
CA THR A 88 0.62 2.00 19.03
C THR A 88 1.40 0.83 18.45
N MET A 89 2.67 1.06 18.15
CA MET A 89 3.62 0.02 17.75
C MET A 89 4.65 -0.21 18.86
N GLU A 90 5.10 -1.44 19.02
CA GLU A 90 6.11 -1.84 19.99
C GLU A 90 7.08 -2.81 19.33
N SER A 91 8.31 -2.37 19.14
CA SER A 91 9.41 -3.20 18.67
C SER A 91 10.28 -3.63 19.85
N LYS A 92 10.64 -4.90 19.87
CA LYS A 92 11.51 -5.49 20.91
C LYS A 92 12.82 -5.93 20.27
N SER A 93 13.91 -5.51 20.91
CA SER A 93 15.25 -6.07 20.68
C SER A 93 15.74 -6.76 21.95
N GLU A 94 16.90 -7.43 21.91
CA GLU A 94 17.44 -8.14 23.06
C GLU A 94 17.54 -7.31 24.34
N ASN A 95 17.80 -5.99 24.20
CA ASN A 95 18.08 -5.10 25.34
C ASN A 95 17.17 -3.87 25.40
N SER A 96 16.17 -3.74 24.52
CA SER A 96 15.32 -2.56 24.50
C SER A 96 13.91 -2.84 23.99
N ILE A 97 12.97 -2.03 24.47
CA ILE A 97 11.60 -1.95 23.94
C ILE A 97 11.40 -0.52 23.45
N THR A 98 11.13 -0.37 22.16
CA THR A 98 10.81 0.92 21.57
C THR A 98 9.31 0.97 21.29
N ARG A 99 8.65 2.03 21.78
CA ARG A 99 7.23 2.29 21.53
C ARG A 99 7.05 3.62 20.84
N TRP A 100 6.15 3.64 19.85
CA TRP A 100 5.71 4.90 19.22
C TRP A 100 4.23 4.85 18.94
N LYS A 101 3.61 6.01 18.90
CA LYS A 101 2.18 6.18 18.67
C LYS A 101 1.94 7.10 17.49
N MET A 102 1.07 6.67 16.60
CA MET A 102 0.55 7.45 15.49
C MET A 102 -0.94 7.70 15.73
N VAL A 103 -1.33 8.97 15.92
CA VAL A 103 -2.74 9.33 16.18
C VAL A 103 -3.55 9.22 14.91
N GLU A 104 -3.05 9.82 13.83
CA GLU A 104 -3.63 9.76 12.50
C GLU A 104 -2.50 9.88 11.47
N HIS A 105 -2.43 8.93 10.55
CA HIS A 105 -1.40 8.93 9.53
C HIS A 105 -1.86 8.15 8.30
N THR A 106 -1.30 8.50 7.15
CA THR A 106 -1.52 7.80 5.89
C THR A 106 -0.19 7.43 5.28
N ALA A 107 -0.05 6.17 4.88
CA ALA A 107 1.13 5.64 4.22
C ALA A 107 0.73 4.81 2.99
N ILE A 108 1.69 4.41 2.18
CA ILE A 108 1.47 3.57 1.01
C ILE A 108 2.38 2.35 1.11
N LEU A 109 1.84 1.16 0.94
CA LEU A 109 2.63 -0.07 0.87
C LEU A 109 3.53 -0.01 -0.36
N PHE A 110 4.83 0.04 -0.16
CA PHE A 110 5.81 0.17 -1.24
C PHE A 110 6.36 -1.17 -1.71
N GLU A 111 6.70 -2.05 -0.78
CA GLU A 111 7.29 -3.36 -1.06
C GLU A 111 6.97 -4.36 0.06
N LEU A 112 6.77 -5.61 -0.30
CA LEU A 112 6.73 -6.73 0.65
C LEU A 112 8.14 -7.32 0.77
N LYS A 113 8.66 -7.44 1.99
CA LYS A 113 9.98 -8.03 2.24
C LYS A 113 9.87 -9.49 2.66
N GLU A 114 9.21 -9.74 3.78
CA GLU A 114 9.00 -11.03 4.39
C GLU A 114 7.57 -11.09 4.92
N THR A 115 7.18 -12.22 5.52
CA THR A 115 5.93 -12.29 6.25
C THR A 115 5.88 -11.19 7.31
N ASN A 116 4.86 -10.31 7.24
CA ASN A 116 4.62 -9.18 8.14
C ASN A 116 5.67 -8.05 8.15
N LYS A 117 6.76 -8.15 7.35
CA LYS A 117 7.70 -7.05 7.15
C LYS A 117 7.45 -6.37 5.81
N VAL A 118 7.24 -5.07 5.85
CA VAL A 118 6.88 -4.27 4.68
C VAL A 118 7.72 -3.00 4.63
N MET A 119 7.98 -2.52 3.41
CA MET A 119 8.45 -1.15 3.18
C MET A 119 7.24 -0.28 2.91
N VAL A 120 7.15 0.86 3.58
CA VAL A 120 6.09 1.85 3.38
C VAL A 120 6.66 3.16 2.89
N ALA A 121 5.96 3.78 1.95
CA ALA A 121 6.22 5.15 1.54
C ALA A 121 5.36 6.08 2.40
N GLU A 122 5.98 7.04 3.04
CA GLU A 122 5.31 7.96 3.95
C GLU A 122 5.97 9.34 3.96
N GLN A 123 5.23 10.35 4.38
CA GLN A 123 5.66 11.72 4.47
C GLN A 123 5.16 12.32 5.80
N ASN A 124 5.87 13.32 6.34
CA ASN A 124 5.59 13.93 7.63
C ASN A 124 5.77 12.97 8.82
N VAL A 125 6.87 12.25 8.83
CA VAL A 125 7.24 11.34 9.91
C VAL A 125 8.46 11.88 10.62
N ASN A 126 8.42 11.94 11.96
CA ASN A 126 9.51 12.46 12.80
C ASN A 126 9.98 13.89 12.39
N GLY A 127 9.03 14.75 11.94
CA GLY A 127 9.31 16.10 11.48
C GLY A 127 9.88 16.20 10.07
N VAL A 128 10.10 15.09 9.38
CA VAL A 128 10.61 15.07 8.01
C VAL A 128 9.46 15.12 7.01
N ARG A 129 9.33 16.25 6.32
CA ARG A 129 8.28 16.53 5.33
C ARG A 129 8.68 16.15 3.90
N LYS A 130 9.47 15.10 3.74
CA LYS A 130 9.86 14.52 2.45
C LYS A 130 9.44 13.07 2.43
N VAL A 131 9.17 12.55 1.24
CA VAL A 131 8.84 11.13 1.05
C VAL A 131 10.01 10.26 1.47
N GLN A 132 9.75 9.40 2.45
CA GLN A 132 10.67 8.40 2.96
C GLN A 132 10.15 7.01 2.67
N ILE A 133 11.04 6.04 2.60
CA ILE A 133 10.68 4.61 2.56
C ILE A 133 11.22 4.00 3.85
N ASN A 134 10.31 3.58 4.72
CA ASN A 134 10.62 3.02 6.03
C ASN A 134 10.14 1.57 6.13
N GLU A 135 10.88 0.77 6.90
CA GLU A 135 10.47 -0.61 7.19
C GLU A 135 9.49 -0.62 8.38
N TRP A 136 8.41 -1.36 8.22
CA TRP A 136 7.48 -1.67 9.29
C TRP A 136 7.38 -3.18 9.47
N ASN A 137 7.29 -3.61 10.73
CA ASN A 137 6.86 -4.96 11.07
C ASN A 137 5.40 -4.88 11.55
N LEU A 138 4.48 -5.51 10.83
CA LEU A 138 3.06 -5.48 11.17
C LEU A 138 2.74 -6.21 12.48
N ASP A 139 3.64 -7.10 12.95
CA ASP A 139 3.53 -7.76 14.25
C ASP A 139 3.78 -6.80 15.43
N ASP A 140 4.43 -5.66 15.17
CA ASP A 140 4.67 -4.64 16.17
C ASP A 140 3.40 -3.84 16.53
N VAL A 141 2.33 -3.93 15.75
CA VAL A 141 1.05 -3.27 16.01
C VAL A 141 0.39 -3.88 17.25
N LYS A 142 0.26 -3.10 18.32
CA LYS A 142 -0.32 -3.54 19.60
C LYS A 142 -1.74 -3.05 19.83
N SER A 143 -2.07 -1.89 19.30
CA SER A 143 -3.42 -1.32 19.45
C SER A 143 -3.71 -0.29 18.35
N GLY A 144 -4.97 0.12 18.25
CA GLY A 144 -5.45 1.07 17.26
C GLY A 144 -5.95 0.40 15.99
N THR A 145 -6.24 1.21 14.98
CA THR A 145 -6.75 0.74 13.69
C THR A 145 -5.68 0.92 12.61
N LEU A 146 -5.27 -0.19 12.01
CA LEU A 146 -4.45 -0.24 10.82
C LEU A 146 -5.31 -0.85 9.71
N GLN A 147 -5.64 -0.06 8.71
CA GLN A 147 -6.53 -0.47 7.63
C GLN A 147 -5.85 -0.29 6.27
N PHE A 148 -5.92 -1.32 5.45
CA PHE A 148 -5.41 -1.30 4.08
C PHE A 148 -6.56 -1.10 3.10
N PHE A 149 -6.28 -0.38 2.02
CA PHE A 149 -7.22 -0.16 0.93
C PHE A 149 -6.54 -0.44 -0.40
N ARG A 150 -7.20 -1.18 -1.27
CA ARG A 150 -6.76 -1.37 -2.65
C ARG A 150 -7.41 -0.35 -3.55
N PRO A 151 -6.61 0.57 -4.14
CA PRO A 151 -7.13 1.55 -5.07
C PRO A 151 -7.83 0.88 -6.26
N GLN A 152 -8.92 1.49 -6.70
CA GLN A 152 -9.71 1.02 -7.83
C GLN A 152 -9.50 1.97 -9.01
N ALA A 153 -9.51 1.46 -10.23
CA ALA A 153 -9.56 2.31 -11.42
C ALA A 153 -10.86 3.13 -11.46
N ASN A 154 -10.78 4.35 -12.00
CA ASN A 154 -11.94 5.22 -12.22
C ASN A 154 -12.70 4.80 -13.46
#